data_bb86b5a22e06889bd9422e77a0c25813
#
_entry.id   bb86b5a22e06889bd9422e77a0c25813
#
_cell.length_a   1.000
_cell.length_b   1.000
_cell.length_c   1.000
_cell.angle_alpha   90.00
_cell.angle_beta   90.00
_cell.angle_gamma   90.00
#
_symmetry.space_group_name_H-M   'P 1'
#
loop_
_entity.id
_entity.type
_entity.pdbx_description
1 polymer ?
#
loop_
_entity_poly.entity_id
_entity_poly.type
_entity_poly.pdbx_seq_one_letter_code
_entity_poly.pdbx_strand_id
1 'polypeptide(L)'
;MRILHVVTLISEDGAYGGPTRVALNQADALAELGHEVTVAAAGNGPPSTAGAVDIRLFRPRTVIPHSGFAGLAAPGMLRWLAQHATTFDVAHVHLARDLVTLPAAGLCRLRGIPSLVQTHGMIDASDKLLARPLDAVATRSALRRSAAVLYLTERERADLVEVAGAGMNLVNVINGVPALPEKMPNTRPEVLFLARLHPRKRADLFVDMAEILVRENESVTCAMVGPDAGMAHAIAQRTGPRIRWEGPCAPEKTAERMRAATIYVLPSVDEPYPMSVLEAMAVGLPVVVTDSCGLASDITRIGCGIVVPGDELQPLVDAVRSLLGDANLRAEMGRRGRTAARTEFGTDTVARMLDEQYRQAAQHVSQ
;
A
#
# COMPACT_ATOMS: atom_id res chain seq x y z
N MET A 1 -15.69 13.17 -15.14
CA MET A 1 -15.36 14.19 -14.10
C MET A 1 -13.90 14.54 -14.21
N ARG A 2 -13.54 15.75 -13.76
CA ARG A 2 -12.13 16.15 -13.58
C ARG A 2 -11.73 15.90 -12.12
N ILE A 3 -10.85 14.92 -11.92
CA ILE A 3 -10.48 14.41 -10.60
C ILE A 3 -9.03 14.80 -10.29
N LEU A 4 -8.80 15.34 -9.11
CA LEU A 4 -7.47 15.63 -8.60
C LEU A 4 -7.07 14.61 -7.54
N HIS A 5 -6.00 13.84 -7.76
CA HIS A 5 -5.32 13.08 -6.71
C HIS A 5 -4.16 13.89 -6.15
N VAL A 6 -4.02 13.93 -4.83
CA VAL A 6 -2.88 14.57 -4.14
C VAL A 6 -2.15 13.53 -3.32
N VAL A 7 -0.86 13.33 -3.59
CA VAL A 7 0.01 12.43 -2.83
C VAL A 7 1.23 13.17 -2.29
N THR A 8 1.84 12.65 -1.23
CA THR A 8 2.97 13.31 -0.57
C THR A 8 4.18 13.43 -1.49
N LEU A 9 4.62 12.33 -2.10
CA LEU A 9 5.88 12.27 -2.84
C LEU A 9 5.84 11.18 -3.92
N ILE A 10 6.29 11.52 -5.12
CA ILE A 10 6.68 10.55 -6.14
C ILE A 10 8.19 10.64 -6.29
N SER A 11 8.90 9.56 -5.94
CA SER A 11 10.35 9.46 -6.03
C SER A 11 10.75 8.47 -7.12
N GLU A 12 11.88 8.74 -7.79
CA GLU A 12 12.41 7.89 -8.87
C GLU A 12 12.78 6.48 -8.39
N ASP A 13 13.19 6.35 -7.13
CA ASP A 13 13.59 5.07 -6.51
C ASP A 13 12.41 4.26 -5.93
N GLY A 14 11.20 4.79 -5.96
CA GLY A 14 10.01 4.13 -5.40
C GLY A 14 10.06 3.93 -3.86
N ALA A 15 10.98 4.59 -3.14
CA ALA A 15 11.26 4.34 -1.74
C ALA A 15 10.05 4.54 -0.80
N TYR A 16 9.08 5.35 -1.19
CA TYR A 16 7.85 5.63 -0.42
C TYR A 16 6.58 5.13 -1.15
N GLY A 17 6.70 4.01 -1.85
CA GLY A 17 5.82 3.56 -2.92
C GLY A 17 4.41 3.10 -2.57
N GLY A 18 4.08 2.73 -1.32
CA GLY A 18 2.76 2.16 -1.00
C GLY A 18 1.58 3.07 -1.39
N PRO A 19 1.33 4.18 -0.70
CA PRO A 19 0.23 5.09 -1.00
C PRO A 19 0.32 5.72 -2.39
N THR A 20 1.53 6.05 -2.84
CA THR A 20 1.77 6.61 -4.18
C THR A 20 1.39 5.63 -5.28
N ARG A 21 1.79 4.36 -5.14
CA ARG A 21 1.45 3.30 -6.10
C ARG A 21 -0.06 3.04 -6.14
N VAL A 22 -0.71 3.07 -4.98
CA VAL A 22 -2.17 2.98 -4.89
C VAL A 22 -2.83 4.14 -5.62
N ALA A 23 -2.37 5.37 -5.39
CA ALA A 23 -2.91 6.56 -6.05
C ALA A 23 -2.77 6.50 -7.57
N LEU A 24 -1.62 6.05 -8.08
CA LEU A 24 -1.39 5.89 -9.52
C LEU A 24 -2.28 4.79 -10.12
N ASN A 25 -2.36 3.62 -9.47
CA ASN A 25 -3.25 2.54 -9.91
C ASN A 25 -4.73 2.97 -9.93
N GLN A 26 -5.16 3.72 -8.92
CA GLN A 26 -6.52 4.28 -8.87
C GLN A 26 -6.74 5.31 -9.97
N ALA A 27 -5.75 6.19 -10.21
CA ALA A 27 -5.82 7.20 -11.26
C ALA A 27 -5.93 6.58 -12.65
N ASP A 28 -5.12 5.56 -12.94
CA ASP A 28 -5.18 4.83 -14.21
C ASP A 28 -6.54 4.17 -14.42
N ALA A 29 -7.05 3.44 -13.42
CA ALA A 29 -8.34 2.78 -13.52
C ALA A 29 -9.53 3.77 -13.63
N LEU A 30 -9.45 4.93 -12.99
CA LEU A 30 -10.45 6.00 -13.14
C LEU A 30 -10.39 6.65 -14.53
N ALA A 31 -9.20 6.79 -15.10
CA ALA A 31 -9.03 7.27 -16.47
C ALA A 31 -9.62 6.27 -17.49
N GLU A 32 -9.49 4.96 -17.26
CA GLU A 32 -10.13 3.91 -18.06
C GLU A 32 -11.67 3.97 -17.98
N LEU A 33 -12.22 4.46 -16.85
CA LEU A 33 -13.66 4.76 -16.73
C LEU A 33 -14.10 6.07 -17.42
N GLY A 34 -13.18 6.78 -18.08
CA GLY A 34 -13.46 8.00 -18.84
C GLY A 34 -13.39 9.28 -18.02
N HIS A 35 -12.72 9.28 -16.86
CA HIS A 35 -12.45 10.51 -16.12
C HIS A 35 -11.15 11.18 -16.57
N GLU A 36 -11.09 12.51 -16.44
CA GLU A 36 -9.86 13.28 -16.58
C GLU A 36 -9.17 13.32 -15.22
N VAL A 37 -8.05 12.61 -15.07
CA VAL A 37 -7.37 12.48 -13.78
C VAL A 37 -6.03 13.20 -13.79
N THR A 38 -5.82 14.04 -12.79
CA THR A 38 -4.53 14.69 -12.53
C THR A 38 -3.99 14.24 -11.18
N VAL A 39 -2.74 13.78 -11.15
CA VAL A 39 -2.01 13.44 -9.92
C VAL A 39 -1.00 14.55 -9.61
N ALA A 40 -1.16 15.22 -8.48
CA ALA A 40 -0.24 16.24 -7.98
C ALA A 40 0.58 15.71 -6.81
N ALA A 41 1.90 15.83 -6.88
CA ALA A 41 2.81 15.33 -5.86
C ALA A 41 4.04 16.22 -5.67
N ALA A 42 4.67 16.14 -4.50
CA ALA A 42 6.06 16.55 -4.41
C ALA A 42 6.93 15.58 -5.24
N GLY A 43 7.94 16.10 -5.91
CA GLY A 43 8.84 15.29 -6.75
C GLY A 43 9.71 16.16 -7.63
N ASN A 44 10.67 15.52 -8.30
CA ASN A 44 11.55 16.17 -9.26
C ASN A 44 11.20 15.66 -10.66
N GLY A 45 11.11 16.57 -11.60
CA GLY A 45 10.81 16.25 -12.99
C GLY A 45 9.80 17.21 -13.62
N PRO A 46 9.72 17.24 -14.95
CA PRO A 46 8.69 17.97 -15.66
C PRO A 46 7.32 17.29 -15.48
N PRO A 47 6.21 17.99 -15.74
CA PRO A 47 4.91 17.35 -15.93
C PRO A 47 5.02 16.23 -16.95
N SER A 48 4.42 15.09 -16.67
CA SER A 48 4.43 13.91 -17.53
C SER A 48 3.04 13.30 -17.63
N THR A 49 2.83 12.46 -18.62
CA THR A 49 1.62 11.66 -18.73
C THR A 49 1.99 10.19 -18.55
N ALA A 50 1.30 9.50 -17.67
CA ALA A 50 1.33 8.05 -17.60
C ALA A 50 -0.01 7.56 -18.16
N GLY A 51 0.02 7.01 -19.38
CA GLY A 51 -1.23 6.68 -20.08
C GLY A 51 -2.11 7.91 -20.29
N ALA A 52 -3.32 7.90 -19.75
CA ALA A 52 -4.29 8.99 -19.79
C ALA A 52 -4.27 9.90 -18.54
N VAL A 53 -3.35 9.66 -17.60
CA VAL A 53 -3.23 10.42 -16.35
C VAL A 53 -2.21 11.56 -16.48
N ASP A 54 -2.59 12.79 -16.12
CA ASP A 54 -1.69 13.94 -16.04
C ASP A 54 -0.95 13.94 -14.70
N ILE A 55 0.38 13.79 -14.70
CA ILE A 55 1.21 13.79 -13.50
C ILE A 55 1.95 15.11 -13.37
N ARG A 56 1.73 15.81 -12.27
CA ARG A 56 2.36 17.09 -11.96
C ARG A 56 3.25 17.00 -10.74
N LEU A 57 4.56 17.13 -10.96
CA LEU A 57 5.55 17.09 -9.90
C LEU A 57 5.98 18.50 -9.50
N PHE A 58 6.10 18.71 -8.21
CA PHE A 58 6.50 19.97 -7.61
C PHE A 58 7.70 19.79 -6.71
N ARG A 59 8.76 20.55 -6.97
CA ARG A 59 10.02 20.44 -6.23
C ARG A 59 9.81 20.47 -4.72
N PRO A 60 10.20 19.42 -4.00
CA PRO A 60 10.09 19.37 -2.55
C PRO A 60 11.11 20.31 -1.88
N ARG A 61 10.74 20.78 -0.68
CA ARG A 61 11.64 21.49 0.24
C ARG A 61 11.59 20.82 1.59
N THR A 62 12.74 20.48 2.14
CA THR A 62 12.82 19.96 3.50
C THR A 62 12.66 21.14 4.47
N VAL A 63 11.55 21.12 5.21
CA VAL A 63 11.23 22.14 6.23
C VAL A 63 11.64 21.65 7.63
N ILE A 64 11.42 20.36 7.91
CA ILE A 64 11.80 19.73 9.18
C ILE A 64 12.87 18.66 8.88
N PRO A 65 14.15 18.91 9.20
CA PRO A 65 15.21 17.93 9.01
C PRO A 65 14.94 16.64 9.82
N HIS A 66 15.45 15.52 9.34
CA HIS A 66 15.38 14.20 9.99
C HIS A 66 13.97 13.63 10.25
N SER A 67 12.92 14.24 9.68
CA SER A 67 11.53 13.76 9.81
C SER A 67 11.04 12.95 8.61
N GLY A 68 11.94 12.58 7.70
CA GLY A 68 11.61 11.84 6.48
C GLY A 68 10.64 12.64 5.59
N PHE A 69 9.66 11.96 4.99
CA PHE A 69 8.67 12.59 4.10
C PHE A 69 7.73 13.55 4.85
N ALA A 70 7.52 13.35 6.15
CA ALA A 70 6.64 14.22 6.95
C ALA A 70 7.13 15.67 7.04
N GLY A 71 8.45 15.89 6.92
CA GLY A 71 9.07 17.22 6.92
C GLY A 71 9.20 17.87 5.55
N LEU A 72 8.70 17.23 4.50
CA LEU A 72 8.71 17.78 3.15
C LEU A 72 7.51 18.70 2.93
N ALA A 73 7.72 19.82 2.25
CA ALA A 73 6.69 20.72 1.77
C ALA A 73 6.85 20.93 0.26
N ALA A 74 5.76 21.22 -0.43
CA ALA A 74 5.73 21.55 -1.86
C ALA A 74 5.03 22.89 -2.11
N PRO A 75 5.66 24.04 -1.81
CA PRO A 75 5.02 25.37 -1.96
C PRO A 75 4.54 25.66 -3.38
N GLY A 76 5.27 25.14 -4.40
CA GLY A 76 4.86 25.23 -5.80
C GLY A 76 3.52 24.54 -6.07
N MET A 77 3.28 23.39 -5.45
CA MET A 77 2.01 22.65 -5.56
C MET A 77 0.85 23.47 -4.93
N LEU A 78 1.07 24.04 -3.75
CA LEU A 78 0.04 24.86 -3.10
C LEU A 78 -0.30 26.11 -3.92
N ARG A 79 0.71 26.75 -4.52
CA ARG A 79 0.47 27.87 -5.43
C ARG A 79 -0.32 27.44 -6.66
N TRP A 80 0.03 26.32 -7.26
CA TRP A 80 -0.68 25.77 -8.42
C TRP A 80 -2.12 25.39 -8.05
N LEU A 81 -2.32 24.72 -6.94
CA LEU A 81 -3.66 24.39 -6.43
C LEU A 81 -4.50 25.67 -6.19
N ALA A 82 -3.91 26.73 -5.62
CA ALA A 82 -4.61 27.99 -5.41
C ALA A 82 -5.15 28.61 -6.71
N GLN A 83 -4.52 28.33 -7.85
CA GLN A 83 -4.92 28.86 -9.16
C GLN A 83 -5.85 27.92 -9.94
N HIS A 84 -5.72 26.61 -9.75
CA HIS A 84 -6.37 25.59 -10.61
C HIS A 84 -7.40 24.72 -9.86
N ALA A 85 -7.45 24.77 -8.54
CA ALA A 85 -8.28 23.85 -7.77
C ALA A 85 -9.76 23.84 -8.23
N THR A 86 -10.33 25.03 -8.52
CA THR A 86 -11.73 25.16 -8.99
C THR A 86 -11.99 24.58 -10.39
N THR A 87 -10.96 24.12 -11.09
CA THR A 87 -11.15 23.40 -12.36
C THR A 87 -11.47 21.93 -12.16
N PHE A 88 -11.33 21.39 -10.95
CA PHE A 88 -11.62 20.01 -10.61
C PHE A 88 -13.00 19.87 -9.99
N ASP A 89 -13.68 18.78 -10.28
CA ASP A 89 -15.00 18.46 -9.74
C ASP A 89 -14.88 17.86 -8.32
N VAL A 90 -13.76 17.18 -8.02
CA VAL A 90 -13.47 16.52 -6.75
C VAL A 90 -11.96 16.39 -6.53
N ALA A 91 -11.53 16.41 -5.28
CA ALA A 91 -10.16 16.12 -4.88
C ALA A 91 -10.11 14.85 -4.02
N HIS A 92 -9.20 13.94 -4.33
CA HIS A 92 -8.86 12.78 -3.51
C HIS A 92 -7.46 12.98 -2.91
N VAL A 93 -7.39 13.19 -1.60
CA VAL A 93 -6.14 13.44 -0.90
C VAL A 93 -5.68 12.18 -0.18
N HIS A 94 -4.55 11.62 -0.59
CA HIS A 94 -3.89 10.51 0.10
C HIS A 94 -3.18 11.06 1.33
N LEU A 95 -3.94 11.20 2.42
CA LEU A 95 -3.59 12.03 3.57
C LEU A 95 -2.58 11.36 4.49
N ALA A 96 -1.50 12.06 4.77
CA ALA A 96 -0.53 11.72 5.81
C ALA A 96 -0.31 12.93 6.74
N ARG A 97 0.37 12.69 7.85
CA ARG A 97 0.84 13.78 8.73
C ARG A 97 2.06 14.47 8.13
N ASP A 98 1.86 15.24 7.05
CA ASP A 98 2.93 15.91 6.32
C ASP A 98 2.55 17.33 5.90
N LEU A 99 3.55 18.08 5.42
CA LEU A 99 3.39 19.47 4.98
C LEU A 99 3.06 19.60 3.48
N VAL A 100 2.68 18.51 2.83
CA VAL A 100 2.22 18.45 1.44
C VAL A 100 0.72 18.22 1.39
N THR A 101 0.24 17.11 1.95
CA THR A 101 -1.16 16.67 1.83
C THR A 101 -2.10 17.42 2.78
N LEU A 102 -1.67 17.70 4.02
CA LEU A 102 -2.50 18.46 4.96
C LEU A 102 -2.81 19.90 4.47
N PRO A 103 -1.82 20.70 4.04
CA PRO A 103 -2.11 22.03 3.48
C PRO A 103 -2.92 21.94 2.18
N ALA A 104 -2.71 20.92 1.34
CA ALA A 104 -3.49 20.71 0.12
C ALA A 104 -4.96 20.45 0.44
N ALA A 105 -5.27 19.58 1.39
CA ALA A 105 -6.64 19.33 1.85
C ALA A 105 -7.31 20.62 2.39
N GLY A 106 -6.57 21.41 3.17
CA GLY A 106 -7.01 22.72 3.66
C GLY A 106 -7.33 23.68 2.51
N LEU A 107 -6.49 23.71 1.48
CA LEU A 107 -6.66 24.59 0.32
C LEU A 107 -7.83 24.15 -0.57
N CYS A 108 -8.00 22.86 -0.83
CA CYS A 108 -9.17 22.33 -1.55
C CYS A 108 -10.47 22.77 -0.86
N ARG A 109 -10.54 22.65 0.47
CA ARG A 109 -11.67 23.13 1.26
C ARG A 109 -11.89 24.64 1.13
N LEU A 110 -10.83 25.45 1.22
CA LEU A 110 -10.91 26.91 1.08
C LEU A 110 -11.39 27.33 -0.31
N ARG A 111 -11.15 26.51 -1.32
CA ARG A 111 -11.60 26.73 -2.70
C ARG A 111 -12.98 26.12 -3.00
N GLY A 112 -13.64 25.54 -1.99
CA GLY A 112 -14.99 24.97 -2.14
C GLY A 112 -15.04 23.66 -2.94
N ILE A 113 -13.91 22.94 -3.10
CA ILE A 113 -13.89 21.68 -3.82
C ILE A 113 -14.17 20.54 -2.84
N PRO A 114 -15.17 19.69 -3.12
CA PRO A 114 -15.40 18.51 -2.31
C PRO A 114 -14.16 17.63 -2.30
N SER A 115 -13.71 17.24 -1.11
CA SER A 115 -12.52 16.40 -0.99
C SER A 115 -12.82 15.12 -0.22
N LEU A 116 -12.32 14.01 -0.74
CA LEU A 116 -12.22 12.75 -0.03
C LEU A 116 -10.80 12.60 0.47
N VAL A 117 -10.63 11.96 1.63
CA VAL A 117 -9.30 11.67 2.18
C VAL A 117 -9.14 10.17 2.41
N GLN A 118 -7.98 9.61 2.02
CA GLN A 118 -7.60 8.23 2.26
C GLN A 118 -6.27 8.20 3.02
N THR A 119 -6.23 7.51 4.17
CA THR A 119 -5.11 7.61 5.11
C THR A 119 -4.13 6.44 5.04
N HIS A 120 -4.50 5.34 4.40
CA HIS A 120 -3.65 4.15 4.19
C HIS A 120 -3.03 3.59 5.48
N GLY A 121 -3.72 3.71 6.61
CA GLY A 121 -3.20 3.29 7.91
C GLY A 121 -2.06 4.16 8.45
N MET A 122 -1.87 5.37 7.91
CA MET A 122 -0.80 6.29 8.37
C MET A 122 -1.22 7.24 9.48
N ILE A 123 -2.51 7.24 9.84
CA ILE A 123 -3.08 8.09 10.89
C ILE A 123 -3.65 7.21 12.00
N ASP A 124 -2.90 7.07 13.06
CA ASP A 124 -3.17 6.31 14.27
C ASP A 124 -3.02 7.20 15.51
N ALA A 125 -3.41 6.73 16.68
CA ALA A 125 -3.05 7.36 17.93
C ALA A 125 -1.52 7.24 18.13
N SER A 126 -0.81 8.32 18.00
CA SER A 126 0.66 8.33 18.01
C SER A 126 1.22 9.15 19.17
N ASP A 127 2.21 8.58 19.87
CA ASP A 127 2.96 9.25 20.93
C ASP A 127 4.12 10.11 20.43
N LYS A 128 4.31 10.20 19.11
CA LYS A 128 5.35 11.08 18.52
C LYS A 128 5.08 12.54 18.89
N LEU A 129 6.13 13.23 19.32
CA LEU A 129 6.08 14.58 19.88
C LEU A 129 5.31 15.60 19.00
N LEU A 130 5.41 15.48 17.69
CA LEU A 130 4.76 16.38 16.73
C LEU A 130 3.37 15.90 16.26
N ALA A 131 2.96 14.67 16.54
CA ALA A 131 1.69 14.12 16.06
C ALA A 131 0.50 14.84 16.71
N ARG A 132 0.47 14.93 18.03
CA ARG A 132 -0.64 15.57 18.78
C ARG A 132 -0.92 17.02 18.37
N PRO A 133 0.08 17.95 18.32
CA PRO A 133 -0.16 19.30 17.89
C PRO A 133 -0.59 19.38 16.40
N LEU A 134 0.01 18.56 15.54
CA LEU A 134 -0.38 18.51 14.12
C LEU A 134 -1.82 18.01 13.94
N ASP A 135 -2.21 17.01 14.71
CA ASP A 135 -3.58 16.50 14.72
C ASP A 135 -4.57 17.58 15.20
N ALA A 136 -4.24 18.29 16.26
CA ALA A 136 -5.10 19.32 16.79
C ALA A 136 -5.30 20.50 15.81
N VAL A 137 -4.25 20.86 15.06
CA VAL A 137 -4.27 22.03 14.16
C VAL A 137 -4.80 21.69 12.77
N ALA A 138 -4.43 20.54 12.21
CA ALA A 138 -4.64 20.23 10.80
C ALA A 138 -5.37 18.90 10.54
N THR A 139 -4.86 17.77 11.07
CA THR A 139 -5.35 16.43 10.73
C THR A 139 -6.82 16.24 11.06
N ARG A 140 -7.25 16.61 12.27
CA ARG A 140 -8.66 16.51 12.71
C ARG A 140 -9.58 17.35 11.82
N SER A 141 -9.13 18.54 11.43
CA SER A 141 -9.90 19.41 10.55
C SER A 141 -10.01 18.83 9.14
N ALA A 142 -8.92 18.25 8.60
CA ALA A 142 -8.93 17.59 7.30
C ALA A 142 -9.90 16.40 7.29
N LEU A 143 -9.83 15.54 8.32
CA LEU A 143 -10.69 14.36 8.44
C LEU A 143 -12.17 14.74 8.62
N ARG A 144 -12.49 15.64 9.55
CA ARG A 144 -13.88 15.99 9.89
C ARG A 144 -14.62 16.81 8.84
N ARG A 145 -13.88 17.48 7.96
CA ARG A 145 -14.44 18.41 6.96
C ARG A 145 -14.33 17.90 5.54
N SER A 146 -13.80 16.69 5.35
CA SER A 146 -13.86 16.00 4.07
C SER A 146 -15.27 15.46 3.80
N ALA A 147 -15.65 15.33 2.54
CA ALA A 147 -16.93 14.75 2.13
C ALA A 147 -17.01 13.27 2.55
N ALA A 148 -15.89 12.56 2.47
CA ALA A 148 -15.73 11.20 3.01
C ALA A 148 -14.29 10.95 3.45
N VAL A 149 -14.14 10.08 4.45
CA VAL A 149 -12.84 9.53 4.90
C VAL A 149 -12.82 8.05 4.54
N LEU A 150 -11.92 7.69 3.64
CA LEU A 150 -11.79 6.34 3.14
C LEU A 150 -10.84 5.54 4.04
N TYR A 151 -11.29 4.39 4.51
CA TYR A 151 -10.49 3.49 5.35
C TYR A 151 -10.39 2.09 4.73
N LEU A 152 -9.31 1.39 5.02
CA LEU A 152 -9.00 0.07 4.45
C LEU A 152 -9.47 -1.08 5.36
N THR A 153 -9.33 -0.91 6.70
CA THR A 153 -9.59 -1.95 7.69
C THR A 153 -10.35 -1.40 8.89
N GLU A 154 -11.05 -2.26 9.62
CA GLU A 154 -11.74 -1.87 10.85
C GLU A 154 -10.77 -1.32 11.92
N ARG A 155 -9.52 -1.79 11.94
CA ARG A 155 -8.47 -1.21 12.80
C ARG A 155 -8.21 0.24 12.43
N GLU A 156 -7.98 0.54 11.15
CA GLU A 156 -7.79 1.93 10.68
C GLU A 156 -9.00 2.79 10.99
N ARG A 157 -10.22 2.25 10.82
CA ARG A 157 -11.45 2.94 11.20
C ARG A 157 -11.47 3.34 12.68
N ALA A 158 -11.07 2.43 13.56
CA ALA A 158 -10.98 2.69 15.01
C ALA A 158 -9.94 3.77 15.33
N ASP A 159 -8.75 3.69 14.71
CA ASP A 159 -7.67 4.67 14.86
C ASP A 159 -8.13 6.08 14.41
N LEU A 160 -8.84 6.17 13.30
CA LEU A 160 -9.39 7.45 12.80
C LEU A 160 -10.42 8.05 13.76
N VAL A 161 -11.27 7.22 14.35
CA VAL A 161 -12.24 7.65 15.38
C VAL A 161 -11.52 8.11 16.64
N GLU A 162 -10.46 7.43 17.04
CA GLU A 162 -9.65 7.85 18.21
C GLU A 162 -8.98 9.21 17.96
N VAL A 163 -8.39 9.42 16.78
CA VAL A 163 -7.68 10.67 16.44
C VAL A 163 -8.65 11.84 16.25
N ALA A 164 -9.74 11.66 15.53
CA ALA A 164 -10.61 12.75 15.11
C ALA A 164 -12.01 12.76 15.75
N GLY A 165 -12.37 11.72 16.50
CA GLY A 165 -13.68 11.56 17.12
C GLY A 165 -14.75 11.02 16.17
N ALA A 166 -15.93 10.76 16.69
CA ALA A 166 -17.08 10.30 15.91
C ALA A 166 -17.67 11.43 15.01
N GLY A 167 -18.53 11.06 14.06
CA GLY A 167 -19.27 11.99 13.21
C GLY A 167 -18.63 12.27 11.85
N MET A 168 -17.53 11.59 11.49
CA MET A 168 -17.00 11.58 10.12
C MET A 168 -17.82 10.64 9.22
N ASN A 169 -17.93 10.99 7.94
CA ASN A 169 -18.44 10.07 6.93
C ASN A 169 -17.34 9.04 6.57
N LEU A 170 -17.31 7.93 7.29
CA LEU A 170 -16.33 6.86 7.13
C LEU A 170 -16.82 5.84 6.11
N VAL A 171 -16.07 5.63 5.02
CA VAL A 171 -16.41 4.70 3.94
C VAL A 171 -15.29 3.68 3.77
N ASN A 172 -15.64 2.39 3.76
CA ASN A 172 -14.67 1.35 3.47
C ASN A 172 -14.39 1.31 1.96
N VAL A 173 -13.15 1.62 1.58
CA VAL A 173 -12.66 1.50 0.20
C VAL A 173 -11.27 0.87 0.25
N ILE A 174 -11.19 -0.35 -0.24
CA ILE A 174 -9.95 -1.14 -0.25
C ILE A 174 -8.97 -0.65 -1.31
N ASN A 175 -7.70 -1.02 -1.19
CA ASN A 175 -6.73 -0.81 -2.25
C ASN A 175 -6.87 -1.89 -3.32
N GLY A 176 -6.88 -1.46 -4.58
CA GLY A 176 -6.95 -2.36 -5.72
C GLY A 176 -5.58 -2.86 -6.17
N VAL A 177 -5.57 -4.04 -6.77
CA VAL A 177 -4.41 -4.61 -7.46
C VAL A 177 -4.74 -4.80 -8.94
N PRO A 178 -3.87 -4.42 -9.89
CA PRO A 178 -4.10 -4.62 -11.31
C PRO A 178 -4.10 -6.12 -11.65
N ALA A 179 -4.74 -6.47 -12.75
CA ALA A 179 -4.68 -7.83 -13.28
C ALA A 179 -3.23 -8.16 -13.67
N LEU A 180 -2.66 -9.17 -13.00
CA LEU A 180 -1.29 -9.61 -13.26
C LEU A 180 -1.26 -10.96 -14.00
N PRO A 181 -0.22 -11.22 -14.80
CA PRO A 181 0.00 -12.53 -15.40
C PRO A 181 0.14 -13.61 -14.33
N GLU A 182 -0.29 -14.83 -14.66
CA GLU A 182 -0.22 -15.96 -13.74
C GLU A 182 1.22 -16.39 -13.46
N LYS A 183 1.44 -17.02 -12.28
CA LYS A 183 2.73 -17.60 -11.92
C LYS A 183 3.21 -18.59 -12.96
N MET A 184 4.53 -18.70 -13.10
CA MET A 184 5.16 -19.65 -13.98
C MET A 184 5.29 -21.02 -13.27
N PRO A 185 5.27 -22.13 -14.03
CA PRO A 185 5.67 -23.42 -13.47
C PRO A 185 7.12 -23.34 -12.93
N ASN A 186 7.33 -23.78 -11.71
CA ASN A 186 8.64 -23.78 -11.09
C ASN A 186 9.09 -25.21 -10.79
N THR A 187 10.27 -25.60 -11.26
CA THR A 187 10.84 -26.94 -11.05
C THR A 187 11.45 -27.12 -9.66
N ARG A 188 11.84 -26.01 -9.02
CA ARG A 188 12.37 -26.01 -7.65
C ARG A 188 11.51 -25.10 -6.79
N PRO A 189 11.01 -25.57 -5.64
CA PRO A 189 10.21 -24.74 -4.76
C PRO A 189 11.02 -23.55 -4.23
N GLU A 190 10.47 -22.35 -4.39
CA GLU A 190 11.05 -21.13 -3.84
C GLU A 190 10.04 -20.42 -2.94
N VAL A 191 10.48 -20.10 -1.72
CA VAL A 191 9.74 -19.30 -0.76
C VAL A 191 10.22 -17.85 -0.87
N LEU A 192 9.32 -16.93 -1.17
CA LEU A 192 9.63 -15.52 -1.44
C LEU A 192 9.13 -14.61 -0.32
N PHE A 193 10.03 -13.77 0.18
CA PHE A 193 9.74 -12.57 0.93
C PHE A 193 9.99 -11.35 0.01
N LEU A 194 9.00 -10.48 -0.17
CA LEU A 194 9.16 -9.29 -0.98
C LEU A 194 8.63 -8.08 -0.22
N ALA A 195 9.52 -7.36 0.45
CA ALA A 195 9.26 -6.14 1.21
C ALA A 195 10.59 -5.45 1.54
N ARG A 196 10.53 -4.19 1.96
CA ARG A 196 11.70 -3.50 2.56
C ARG A 196 12.18 -4.28 3.78
N LEU A 197 13.50 -4.40 3.95
CA LEU A 197 14.09 -5.06 5.13
C LEU A 197 14.01 -4.13 6.36
N HIS A 198 12.80 -3.86 6.79
CA HIS A 198 12.48 -3.03 7.97
C HIS A 198 12.11 -3.95 9.15
N PRO A 199 12.41 -3.60 10.42
CA PRO A 199 12.09 -4.42 11.59
C PRO A 199 10.62 -4.91 11.64
N ARG A 200 9.65 -4.07 11.26
CA ARG A 200 8.24 -4.45 11.18
C ARG A 200 7.95 -5.57 10.16
N LYS A 201 8.80 -5.75 9.17
CA LYS A 201 8.61 -6.79 8.13
C LYS A 201 9.19 -8.14 8.54
N ARG A 202 9.95 -8.18 9.65
CA ARG A 202 10.48 -9.41 10.27
C ARG A 202 11.25 -10.29 9.29
N ALA A 203 12.20 -9.69 8.55
CA ALA A 203 13.12 -10.44 7.69
C ALA A 203 13.98 -11.45 8.48
N ASP A 204 14.26 -11.17 9.77
CA ASP A 204 14.89 -12.06 10.73
C ASP A 204 14.08 -13.36 10.93
N LEU A 205 12.77 -13.23 11.21
CA LEU A 205 11.88 -14.39 11.38
C LEU A 205 11.74 -15.20 10.07
N PHE A 206 11.73 -14.51 8.93
CA PHE A 206 11.78 -15.22 7.63
C PHE A 206 13.06 -16.01 7.45
N VAL A 207 14.22 -15.48 7.85
CA VAL A 207 15.51 -16.21 7.77
C VAL A 207 15.54 -17.37 8.77
N ASP A 208 15.03 -17.21 10.01
CA ASP A 208 14.90 -18.29 10.98
C ASP A 208 14.11 -19.48 10.40
N MET A 209 12.95 -19.21 9.80
CA MET A 209 12.15 -20.20 9.08
C MET A 209 12.93 -20.82 7.91
N ALA A 210 13.58 -19.99 7.10
CA ALA A 210 14.31 -20.45 5.92
C ALA A 210 15.46 -21.41 6.27
N GLU A 211 16.21 -21.14 7.34
CA GLU A 211 17.29 -22.02 7.81
C GLU A 211 16.79 -23.42 8.19
N ILE A 212 15.60 -23.52 8.79
CA ILE A 212 14.99 -24.81 9.11
C ILE A 212 14.60 -25.54 7.82
N LEU A 213 13.84 -24.87 6.95
CA LEU A 213 13.30 -25.48 5.74
C LEU A 213 14.37 -25.94 4.75
N VAL A 214 15.47 -25.19 4.56
CA VAL A 214 16.55 -25.59 3.66
C VAL A 214 17.41 -26.72 4.24
N ARG A 215 17.47 -26.92 5.56
CA ARG A 215 18.08 -28.08 6.18
C ARG A 215 17.24 -29.33 5.98
N GLU A 216 15.94 -29.23 6.07
CA GLU A 216 14.99 -30.33 5.92
C GLU A 216 14.85 -30.79 4.45
N ASN A 217 14.98 -29.87 3.50
CA ASN A 217 14.77 -30.19 2.08
C ASN A 217 15.80 -29.46 1.19
N GLU A 218 16.67 -30.23 0.54
CA GLU A 218 17.76 -29.73 -0.31
C GLU A 218 17.26 -29.02 -1.58
N SER A 219 16.05 -29.30 -2.04
CA SER A 219 15.46 -28.65 -3.23
C SER A 219 14.88 -27.29 -2.97
N VAL A 220 14.60 -26.93 -1.69
CA VAL A 220 13.97 -25.66 -1.31
C VAL A 220 14.99 -24.53 -1.33
N THR A 221 14.57 -23.40 -1.90
CA THR A 221 15.29 -22.12 -1.82
C THR A 221 14.40 -21.05 -1.22
N CYS A 222 15.01 -20.07 -0.57
CA CYS A 222 14.34 -18.92 0.01
C CYS A 222 14.98 -17.63 -0.52
N ALA A 223 14.17 -16.66 -0.90
CA ALA A 223 14.64 -15.39 -1.42
C ALA A 223 13.97 -14.23 -0.72
N MET A 224 14.77 -13.23 -0.39
CA MET A 224 14.32 -11.93 0.10
C MET A 224 14.59 -10.88 -0.97
N VAL A 225 13.58 -10.06 -1.27
CA VAL A 225 13.65 -8.99 -2.26
C VAL A 225 13.17 -7.70 -1.63
N GLY A 226 13.96 -6.66 -1.73
CA GLY A 226 13.64 -5.33 -1.23
C GLY A 226 14.89 -4.58 -0.74
N PRO A 227 14.79 -3.25 -0.64
CA PRO A 227 15.88 -2.42 -0.14
C PRO A 227 16.08 -2.61 1.37
N ASP A 228 17.30 -2.37 1.81
CA ASP A 228 17.59 -2.28 3.23
C ASP A 228 16.86 -1.10 3.88
N ALA A 229 16.29 -1.37 5.03
CA ALA A 229 15.67 -0.39 5.90
C ALA A 229 16.01 -0.66 7.37
N GLY A 230 17.26 -1.08 7.63
CA GLY A 230 17.84 -1.28 8.94
C GLY A 230 18.03 -2.74 9.36
N MET A 231 17.77 -3.72 8.49
CA MET A 231 17.88 -5.14 8.82
C MET A 231 19.00 -5.88 8.07
N ALA A 232 19.64 -5.27 7.05
CA ALA A 232 20.64 -5.93 6.23
C ALA A 232 21.78 -6.52 7.05
N HIS A 233 22.29 -5.81 8.05
CA HIS A 233 23.37 -6.29 8.90
C HIS A 233 22.98 -7.56 9.68
N ALA A 234 21.74 -7.63 10.17
CA ALA A 234 21.23 -8.76 10.95
C ALA A 234 21.12 -10.06 10.13
N ILE A 235 20.89 -9.93 8.80
CA ILE A 235 20.66 -11.08 7.91
C ILE A 235 21.89 -11.44 7.04
N ALA A 236 22.83 -10.51 6.84
CA ALA A 236 23.93 -10.65 5.88
C ALA A 236 24.79 -11.91 6.10
N GLN A 237 25.07 -12.27 7.35
CA GLN A 237 25.87 -13.44 7.69
C GLN A 237 25.09 -14.77 7.58
N ARG A 238 23.78 -14.69 7.39
CA ARG A 238 22.85 -15.84 7.33
C ARG A 238 22.38 -16.14 5.91
N THR A 239 22.83 -15.35 4.94
CA THR A 239 22.55 -15.57 3.52
C THR A 239 23.58 -16.51 2.88
N GLY A 240 23.17 -17.21 1.84
CA GLY A 240 24.00 -18.17 1.12
C GLY A 240 23.30 -18.68 -0.14
N PRO A 241 23.78 -19.75 -0.77
CA PRO A 241 23.26 -20.23 -2.06
C PRO A 241 21.75 -20.54 -2.05
N ARG A 242 21.21 -20.96 -0.91
CA ARG A 242 19.80 -21.34 -0.77
C ARG A 242 18.94 -20.34 0.00
N ILE A 243 19.53 -19.37 0.70
CA ILE A 243 18.86 -18.25 1.35
C ILE A 243 19.48 -16.98 0.80
N ARG A 244 18.81 -16.29 -0.10
CA ARG A 244 19.37 -15.16 -0.82
C ARG A 244 18.69 -13.86 -0.43
N TRP A 245 19.46 -12.79 -0.35
CA TRP A 245 18.95 -11.43 -0.43
C TRP A 245 19.38 -10.83 -1.77
N GLU A 246 18.40 -10.52 -2.60
CA GLU A 246 18.59 -10.07 -3.99
C GLU A 246 18.70 -8.53 -4.10
N GLY A 247 18.51 -7.82 -2.97
CA GLY A 247 18.48 -6.36 -2.98
C GLY A 247 17.14 -5.80 -3.49
N PRO A 248 17.09 -4.50 -3.83
CA PRO A 248 15.89 -3.84 -4.33
C PRO A 248 15.48 -4.36 -5.70
N CYS A 249 14.16 -4.40 -5.93
CA CYS A 249 13.58 -4.72 -7.22
C CYS A 249 12.81 -3.51 -7.74
N ALA A 250 12.97 -3.20 -9.02
CA ALA A 250 12.20 -2.14 -9.66
C ALA A 250 10.69 -2.48 -9.63
N PRO A 251 9.81 -1.52 -9.39
CA PRO A 251 8.36 -1.75 -9.28
C PRO A 251 7.78 -2.55 -10.44
N GLU A 252 8.24 -2.29 -11.67
CA GLU A 252 7.76 -2.94 -12.89
C GLU A 252 8.15 -4.43 -12.96
N LYS A 253 9.21 -4.83 -12.26
CA LYS A 253 9.71 -6.22 -12.20
C LYS A 253 9.13 -7.02 -11.04
N THR A 254 8.40 -6.39 -10.13
CA THR A 254 7.84 -7.04 -8.92
C THR A 254 6.94 -8.21 -9.29
N ALA A 255 6.03 -8.02 -10.25
CA ALA A 255 5.12 -9.06 -10.70
C ALA A 255 5.88 -10.26 -11.33
N GLU A 256 6.88 -9.99 -12.16
CA GLU A 256 7.73 -11.02 -12.77
C GLU A 256 8.48 -11.81 -11.69
N ARG A 257 9.05 -11.11 -10.70
CA ARG A 257 9.75 -11.75 -9.58
C ARG A 257 8.82 -12.65 -8.75
N MET A 258 7.61 -12.20 -8.47
CA MET A 258 6.60 -13.01 -7.77
C MET A 258 6.20 -14.24 -8.58
N ARG A 259 6.01 -14.11 -9.90
CA ARG A 259 5.63 -15.22 -10.78
C ARG A 259 6.64 -16.39 -10.79
N ALA A 260 7.89 -16.11 -10.49
CA ALA A 260 8.95 -17.12 -10.38
C ALA A 260 8.96 -17.87 -9.04
N ALA A 261 8.17 -17.44 -8.06
CA ALA A 261 8.10 -18.07 -6.74
C ALA A 261 7.04 -19.18 -6.65
N THR A 262 7.09 -19.93 -5.55
CA THR A 262 6.13 -21.01 -5.24
C THR A 262 5.19 -20.61 -4.11
N ILE A 263 5.68 -19.94 -3.08
CA ILE A 263 4.94 -19.49 -1.90
C ILE A 263 5.40 -18.07 -1.57
N TYR A 264 4.47 -17.20 -1.22
CA TYR A 264 4.78 -15.87 -0.72
C TYR A 264 4.62 -15.82 0.80
N VAL A 265 5.61 -15.27 1.51
CA VAL A 265 5.62 -15.18 2.98
C VAL A 265 5.90 -13.75 3.41
N LEU A 266 5.03 -13.19 4.24
CA LEU A 266 5.23 -11.87 4.86
C LEU A 266 4.93 -11.95 6.37
N PRO A 267 5.93 -12.24 7.22
CA PRO A 267 5.75 -12.40 8.66
C PRO A 267 5.77 -11.06 9.41
N SER A 268 5.21 -10.03 8.79
CA SER A 268 5.22 -8.66 9.33
C SER A 268 4.34 -8.52 10.56
N VAL A 269 4.69 -7.55 11.43
CA VAL A 269 3.86 -7.09 12.53
C VAL A 269 3.25 -5.74 12.20
N ASP A 270 2.00 -5.53 12.66
CA ASP A 270 1.26 -4.26 12.46
C ASP A 270 1.26 -3.78 11.00
N GLU A 271 1.01 -4.67 10.08
CA GLU A 271 0.94 -4.35 8.65
C GLU A 271 -0.48 -3.93 8.28
N PRO A 272 -0.75 -2.65 8.01
CA PRO A 272 -2.12 -2.17 7.82
C PRO A 272 -2.78 -2.77 6.58
N TYR A 273 -2.09 -2.75 5.43
CA TYR A 273 -2.65 -3.24 4.17
C TYR A 273 -1.52 -3.51 3.14
N PRO A 274 -0.94 -4.70 3.14
CA PRO A 274 0.23 -5.02 2.31
C PRO A 274 -0.13 -5.25 0.86
N MET A 275 0.18 -4.30 -0.02
CA MET A 275 -0.01 -4.43 -1.47
C MET A 275 0.71 -5.64 -2.05
N SER A 276 1.88 -5.99 -1.51
CA SER A 276 2.64 -7.16 -1.96
C SER A 276 1.92 -8.50 -1.73
N VAL A 277 1.05 -8.58 -0.72
CA VAL A 277 0.18 -9.76 -0.52
C VAL A 277 -0.89 -9.83 -1.61
N LEU A 278 -1.55 -8.70 -1.93
CA LEU A 278 -2.51 -8.65 -3.03
C LEU A 278 -1.87 -8.96 -4.39
N GLU A 279 -0.65 -8.48 -4.61
CA GLU A 279 0.13 -8.78 -5.81
C GLU A 279 0.49 -10.27 -5.90
N ALA A 280 0.87 -10.90 -4.79
CA ALA A 280 1.12 -12.33 -4.71
C ALA A 280 -0.16 -13.14 -5.00
N MET A 281 -1.31 -12.72 -4.44
CA MET A 281 -2.60 -13.31 -4.76
C MET A 281 -2.93 -13.14 -6.25
N ALA A 282 -2.70 -11.96 -6.83
CA ALA A 282 -3.00 -11.65 -8.23
C ALA A 282 -2.20 -12.52 -9.22
N VAL A 283 -0.96 -12.88 -8.89
CA VAL A 283 -0.18 -13.83 -9.71
C VAL A 283 -0.50 -15.30 -9.41
N GLY A 284 -1.30 -15.59 -8.37
CA GLY A 284 -1.74 -16.94 -8.00
C GLY A 284 -0.78 -17.68 -7.06
N LEU A 285 -0.04 -16.96 -6.22
CA LEU A 285 0.74 -17.57 -5.13
C LEU A 285 -0.14 -17.81 -3.90
N PRO A 286 -0.02 -18.94 -3.22
CA PRO A 286 -0.51 -19.06 -1.86
C PRO A 286 0.33 -18.16 -0.96
N VAL A 287 -0.33 -17.50 0.01
CA VAL A 287 0.29 -16.53 0.90
C VAL A 287 0.34 -17.03 2.33
N VAL A 288 1.42 -16.74 3.05
CA VAL A 288 1.52 -16.95 4.50
C VAL A 288 1.78 -15.59 5.16
N VAL A 289 0.89 -15.20 6.06
CA VAL A 289 0.96 -13.91 6.76
C VAL A 289 0.69 -14.11 8.25
N THR A 290 0.96 -13.07 9.03
CA THR A 290 0.63 -13.06 10.45
C THR A 290 -0.80 -12.57 10.70
N ASP A 291 -1.34 -12.85 11.88
CA ASP A 291 -2.64 -12.40 12.37
C ASP A 291 -2.75 -10.87 12.52
N SER A 292 -1.61 -10.17 12.66
CA SER A 292 -1.56 -8.71 12.67
C SER A 292 -1.55 -8.05 11.28
N CYS A 293 -1.63 -8.85 10.22
CA CYS A 293 -1.79 -8.37 8.85
C CYS A 293 -3.23 -7.91 8.60
N GLY A 294 -3.40 -6.70 8.05
CA GLY A 294 -4.74 -6.15 7.76
C GLY A 294 -5.56 -6.95 6.73
N LEU A 295 -4.93 -7.87 5.99
CA LEU A 295 -5.60 -8.79 5.07
C LEU A 295 -5.83 -10.18 5.67
N ALA A 296 -5.49 -10.43 6.95
CA ALA A 296 -5.57 -11.77 7.56
C ALA A 296 -6.99 -12.36 7.53
N SER A 297 -8.00 -11.55 7.83
CA SER A 297 -9.41 -11.97 7.76
C SER A 297 -9.85 -12.35 6.34
N ASP A 298 -9.43 -11.58 5.34
CA ASP A 298 -9.74 -11.87 3.94
C ASP A 298 -9.02 -13.12 3.43
N ILE A 299 -7.74 -13.29 3.78
CA ILE A 299 -6.97 -14.49 3.44
C ILE A 299 -7.65 -15.73 4.00
N THR A 300 -8.11 -15.68 5.26
CA THR A 300 -8.83 -16.78 5.91
C THR A 300 -10.18 -17.04 5.24
N ARG A 301 -10.98 -15.99 5.00
CA ARG A 301 -12.30 -16.09 4.37
C ARG A 301 -12.23 -16.67 2.95
N ILE A 302 -11.27 -16.22 2.16
CA ILE A 302 -11.06 -16.66 0.77
C ILE A 302 -10.44 -18.06 0.73
N GLY A 303 -9.67 -18.43 1.75
CA GLY A 303 -8.89 -19.66 1.78
C GLY A 303 -7.75 -19.65 0.76
N CYS A 304 -7.08 -18.52 0.60
CA CYS A 304 -5.99 -18.33 -0.37
C CYS A 304 -4.59 -18.40 0.27
N GLY A 305 -4.52 -18.69 1.57
CA GLY A 305 -3.28 -18.74 2.31
C GLY A 305 -3.46 -19.22 3.74
N ILE A 306 -2.41 -19.10 4.53
CA ILE A 306 -2.38 -19.48 5.95
C ILE A 306 -2.05 -18.23 6.79
N VAL A 307 -2.83 -18.01 7.84
CA VAL A 307 -2.59 -16.97 8.84
C VAL A 307 -2.00 -17.63 10.08
N VAL A 308 -0.87 -17.10 10.56
CA VAL A 308 -0.15 -17.62 11.73
C VAL A 308 -0.01 -16.55 12.82
N PRO A 309 0.22 -16.92 14.10
CA PRO A 309 0.58 -15.97 15.15
C PRO A 309 1.83 -15.17 14.78
N GLY A 310 1.84 -13.86 15.06
CA GLY A 310 2.85 -12.93 14.55
C GLY A 310 4.24 -13.03 15.17
N ASP A 311 4.39 -13.68 16.32
CA ASP A 311 5.61 -13.75 17.13
C ASP A 311 6.20 -15.17 17.26
N GLU A 312 5.55 -16.15 16.66
CA GLU A 312 5.94 -17.57 16.79
C GLU A 312 6.60 -18.12 15.52
N LEU A 313 7.80 -18.65 15.67
CA LEU A 313 8.55 -19.26 14.56
C LEU A 313 7.93 -20.59 14.10
N GLN A 314 7.56 -21.46 15.04
CA GLN A 314 7.13 -22.82 14.68
C GLN A 314 5.86 -22.86 13.84
N PRO A 315 4.78 -22.09 14.15
CA PRO A 315 3.61 -22.01 13.27
C PRO A 315 3.93 -21.50 11.86
N LEU A 316 4.88 -20.56 11.73
CA LEU A 316 5.33 -20.09 10.42
C LEU A 316 6.04 -21.19 9.61
N VAL A 317 6.93 -21.95 10.26
CA VAL A 317 7.62 -23.09 9.66
C VAL A 317 6.62 -24.16 9.23
N ASP A 318 5.68 -24.52 10.10
CA ASP A 318 4.68 -25.56 9.83
C ASP A 318 3.73 -25.19 8.70
N ALA A 319 3.31 -23.93 8.63
CA ALA A 319 2.50 -23.40 7.54
C ALA A 319 3.22 -23.53 6.18
N VAL A 320 4.47 -23.08 6.09
CA VAL A 320 5.24 -23.15 4.84
C VAL A 320 5.58 -24.60 4.48
N ARG A 321 5.93 -25.44 5.49
CA ARG A 321 6.18 -26.87 5.28
C ARG A 321 4.95 -27.59 4.72
N SER A 322 3.76 -27.33 5.24
CA SER A 322 2.51 -27.90 4.73
C SER A 322 2.28 -27.54 3.26
N LEU A 323 2.51 -26.27 2.91
CA LEU A 323 2.40 -25.80 1.54
C LEU A 323 3.50 -26.40 0.63
N LEU A 324 4.71 -26.59 1.10
CA LEU A 324 5.78 -27.25 0.33
C LEU A 324 5.46 -28.71 0.05
N GLY A 325 4.81 -29.41 0.99
CA GLY A 325 4.46 -30.82 0.88
C GLY A 325 3.22 -31.11 0.01
N ASP A 326 2.34 -30.15 -0.21
CA ASP A 326 1.08 -30.37 -0.94
C ASP A 326 0.92 -29.43 -2.14
N ALA A 327 1.19 -29.95 -3.33
CA ALA A 327 1.06 -29.20 -4.59
C ALA A 327 -0.40 -28.86 -4.94
N ASN A 328 -1.36 -29.72 -4.56
CA ASN A 328 -2.78 -29.48 -4.84
C ASN A 328 -3.30 -28.35 -3.94
N LEU A 329 -2.93 -28.35 -2.67
CA LEU A 329 -3.26 -27.28 -1.74
C LEU A 329 -2.74 -25.92 -2.23
N ARG A 330 -1.46 -25.89 -2.66
CA ARG A 330 -0.87 -24.67 -3.24
C ARG A 330 -1.63 -24.19 -4.48
N ALA A 331 -1.98 -25.11 -5.37
CA ALA A 331 -2.71 -24.77 -6.61
C ALA A 331 -4.11 -24.21 -6.28
N GLU A 332 -4.82 -24.85 -5.36
CA GLU A 332 -6.16 -24.43 -4.96
C GLU A 332 -6.15 -23.06 -4.26
N MET A 333 -5.25 -22.86 -3.28
CA MET A 333 -5.10 -21.56 -2.60
C MET A 333 -4.70 -20.45 -3.57
N GLY A 334 -3.73 -20.73 -4.47
CA GLY A 334 -3.33 -19.77 -5.49
C GLY A 334 -4.46 -19.38 -6.43
N ARG A 335 -5.26 -20.36 -6.87
CA ARG A 335 -6.45 -20.13 -7.74
C ARG A 335 -7.50 -19.24 -7.03
N ARG A 336 -7.81 -19.54 -5.75
CA ARG A 336 -8.75 -18.73 -4.95
C ARG A 336 -8.25 -17.30 -4.79
N GLY A 337 -6.96 -17.14 -4.43
CA GLY A 337 -6.34 -15.83 -4.30
C GLY A 337 -6.41 -15.00 -5.59
N ARG A 338 -6.07 -15.64 -6.73
CA ARG A 338 -6.13 -15.01 -8.04
C ARG A 338 -7.54 -14.61 -8.44
N THR A 339 -8.53 -15.45 -8.15
CA THR A 339 -9.94 -15.10 -8.42
C THR A 339 -10.36 -13.89 -7.60
N ALA A 340 -10.12 -13.90 -6.28
CA ALA A 340 -10.45 -12.78 -5.40
C ALA A 340 -9.72 -11.49 -5.79
N ALA A 341 -8.44 -11.57 -6.15
CA ALA A 341 -7.67 -10.42 -6.63
C ALA A 341 -8.26 -9.77 -7.87
N ARG A 342 -8.94 -10.54 -8.73
CA ARG A 342 -9.60 -10.03 -9.93
C ARG A 342 -11.01 -9.50 -9.67
N THR A 343 -11.78 -10.17 -8.82
CA THR A 343 -13.21 -9.87 -8.63
C THR A 343 -13.48 -8.92 -7.47
N GLU A 344 -12.79 -9.11 -6.34
CA GLU A 344 -12.99 -8.32 -5.13
C GLU A 344 -11.97 -7.18 -5.02
N PHE A 345 -10.67 -7.49 -5.27
CA PHE A 345 -9.56 -6.55 -5.11
C PHE A 345 -9.05 -5.98 -6.43
N GLY A 346 -9.78 -6.13 -7.54
CA GLY A 346 -9.36 -5.57 -8.83
C GLY A 346 -9.42 -4.04 -8.85
N THR A 347 -8.47 -3.40 -9.54
CA THR A 347 -8.45 -1.93 -9.70
C THR A 347 -9.75 -1.40 -10.29
N ASP A 348 -10.38 -2.13 -11.22
CA ASP A 348 -11.67 -1.75 -11.82
C ASP A 348 -12.81 -1.72 -10.79
N THR A 349 -12.82 -2.67 -9.85
CA THR A 349 -13.83 -2.72 -8.79
C THR A 349 -13.64 -1.54 -7.84
N VAL A 350 -12.41 -1.25 -7.45
CA VAL A 350 -12.08 -0.10 -6.62
C VAL A 350 -12.38 1.23 -7.32
N ALA A 351 -12.08 1.33 -8.61
CA ALA A 351 -12.39 2.53 -9.38
C ALA A 351 -13.89 2.83 -9.44
N ARG A 352 -14.74 1.80 -9.59
CA ARG A 352 -16.21 1.98 -9.52
C ARG A 352 -16.68 2.41 -8.14
N MET A 353 -16.11 1.85 -7.05
CA MET A 353 -16.42 2.29 -5.69
C MET A 353 -16.03 3.75 -5.48
N LEU A 354 -14.86 4.17 -5.97
CA LEU A 354 -14.40 5.55 -5.90
C LEU A 354 -15.27 6.49 -6.75
N ASP A 355 -15.63 6.12 -7.97
CA ASP A 355 -16.50 6.91 -8.84
C ASP A 355 -17.85 7.22 -8.16
N GLU A 356 -18.44 6.21 -7.50
CA GLU A 356 -19.67 6.40 -6.75
C GLU A 356 -19.48 7.43 -5.62
N GLN A 357 -18.40 7.32 -4.84
CA GLN A 357 -18.10 8.27 -3.76
C GLN A 357 -17.81 9.68 -4.28
N TYR A 358 -17.13 9.81 -5.41
CA TYR A 358 -16.88 11.12 -6.03
C TYR A 358 -18.16 11.78 -6.52
N ARG A 359 -19.06 11.03 -7.14
CA ARG A 359 -20.38 11.56 -7.57
C ARG A 359 -21.22 12.03 -6.38
N GLN A 360 -21.24 11.25 -5.30
CA GLN A 360 -21.93 11.63 -4.07
C GLN A 360 -21.34 12.93 -3.48
N ALA A 361 -20.01 13.03 -3.39
CA ALA A 361 -19.33 14.22 -2.88
C ALA A 361 -19.60 15.48 -3.73
N ALA A 362 -19.58 15.35 -5.05
CA ALA A 362 -19.83 16.46 -5.97
C ALA A 362 -21.28 16.98 -5.90
N GLN A 363 -22.26 16.09 -5.68
CA GLN A 363 -23.67 16.48 -5.56
C GLN A 363 -23.98 17.30 -4.28
N HIS A 364 -23.31 16.99 -3.16
CA HIS A 364 -23.53 17.68 -1.88
C HIS A 364 -23.07 19.16 -1.87
N VAL A 365 -22.23 19.58 -2.80
CA VAL A 365 -21.78 20.96 -2.93
C VAL A 365 -22.74 21.81 -3.79
N SER A 366 -23.58 21.13 -4.58
CA SER A 366 -24.54 21.80 -5.49
C SER A 366 -25.90 22.07 -4.85
N GLN A 367 -26.10 21.65 -3.59
CA GLN A 367 -27.25 21.95 -2.74
C GLN A 367 -26.90 22.97 -1.66
#